data_dbe7b92082034c7d6bc16eab7cb4d7b7
#
_entry.id   dbe7b92082034c7d6bc16eab7cb4d7b7
#
_cell.length_a   1.000
_cell.length_b   1.000
_cell.length_c   1.000
_cell.angle_alpha   90.00
_cell.angle_beta   90.00
_cell.angle_gamma   90.00
#
_symmetry.space_group_name_H-M   'P 1'
#
loop_
_entity.id
_entity.type
_entity.pdbx_description
1 polymer ?
#
loop_
_entity_poly.entity_id
_entity_poly.type
_entity_poly.pdbx_seq_one_letter_code
_entity_poly.pdbx_strand_id
1 'polypeptide(L)'
;MPDLTIRPLPALRDNYIWLISLGRQAVVVDPGEAEPVLHALRDNGLQLAAILLTHHHADHTGGLSALTASAPHVPVFGPRTLSAVTHPVDDHARFVPAIGFPAFEAMATPGHTLDHLCYYTPGWLFSGDTLFAGGCGRLFEGTATQMLASLDRLATLPDDTRIACAHEYTEANLAFANAVEPG
;
A
#
# COMPACT_ATOMS: atom_id res chain seq x y z
N MET A 1 24.51 -8.79 -2.36
CA MET A 1 23.68 -7.70 -1.73
C MET A 1 22.55 -8.39 -1.00
N PRO A 2 22.07 -7.88 0.13
CA PRO A 2 20.87 -8.48 0.76
C PRO A 2 19.69 -8.42 -0.21
N ASP A 3 18.93 -9.53 -0.27
CA ASP A 3 17.77 -9.59 -1.17
C ASP A 3 16.60 -8.80 -0.59
N LEU A 4 15.92 -8.04 -1.45
CA LEU A 4 14.66 -7.39 -1.13
C LEU A 4 13.57 -8.45 -0.99
N THR A 5 12.92 -8.51 0.16
CA THR A 5 11.80 -9.42 0.39
C THR A 5 10.53 -8.63 0.60
N ILE A 6 9.45 -9.01 -0.09
CA ILE A 6 8.13 -8.37 0.00
C ILE A 6 7.13 -9.46 0.35
N ARG A 7 6.40 -9.28 1.44
CA ARG A 7 5.40 -10.24 1.91
C ARG A 7 4.20 -9.56 2.58
N PRO A 8 3.00 -10.15 2.46
CA PRO A 8 1.84 -9.68 3.20
C PRO A 8 1.93 -10.10 4.67
N LEU A 9 1.41 -9.26 5.55
CA LEU A 9 1.06 -9.58 6.93
C LEU A 9 -0.47 -9.50 7.02
N PRO A 10 -1.17 -10.62 7.25
CA PRO A 10 -2.61 -10.58 7.48
C PRO A 10 -2.94 -9.71 8.70
N ALA A 11 -3.96 -8.88 8.57
CA ALA A 11 -4.41 -7.96 9.59
C ALA A 11 -5.93 -7.81 9.54
N LEU A 12 -6.55 -7.40 10.64
CA LEU A 12 -7.98 -7.23 10.75
C LEU A 12 -8.74 -8.48 10.27
N ARG A 13 -9.74 -8.30 9.39
CA ARG A 13 -10.55 -9.39 8.86
C ARG A 13 -10.01 -9.94 7.53
N ASP A 14 -9.62 -9.05 6.63
CA ASP A 14 -9.22 -9.36 5.25
C ASP A 14 -8.14 -8.42 4.70
N ASN A 15 -7.53 -7.59 5.57
CA ASN A 15 -6.50 -6.65 5.17
C ASN A 15 -5.13 -7.33 5.05
N TYR A 16 -4.32 -6.81 4.15
CA TYR A 16 -2.89 -7.06 4.05
C TYR A 16 -2.09 -5.81 4.35
N ILE A 17 -1.26 -5.86 5.39
CA ILE A 17 -0.16 -4.91 5.58
C ILE A 17 1.03 -5.44 4.81
N TRP A 18 1.65 -4.66 3.94
CA TRP A 18 2.81 -5.13 3.20
C TRP A 18 4.12 -4.80 3.92
N LEU A 19 4.90 -5.83 4.18
CA LEU A 19 6.23 -5.73 4.78
C LEU A 19 7.29 -5.90 3.70
N ILE A 20 8.11 -4.87 3.52
CA ILE A 20 9.23 -4.82 2.58
C ILE A 20 10.50 -4.81 3.41
N SER A 21 11.34 -5.84 3.33
CA SER A 21 12.57 -5.92 4.10
C SER A 21 13.81 -5.98 3.24
N LEU A 22 14.86 -5.30 3.69
CA LEU A 22 16.19 -5.30 3.10
C LEU A 22 17.25 -5.34 4.21
N GLY A 23 17.97 -6.45 4.31
CA GLY A 23 18.88 -6.67 5.43
C GLY A 23 18.11 -6.66 6.76
N ARG A 24 18.43 -5.71 7.65
CA ARG A 24 17.75 -5.53 8.94
C ARG A 24 16.71 -4.41 8.96
N GLN A 25 16.49 -3.78 7.84
CA GLN A 25 15.52 -2.67 7.72
C GLN A 25 14.20 -3.15 7.15
N ALA A 26 13.11 -2.53 7.57
CA ALA A 26 11.76 -2.81 7.08
C ALA A 26 11.01 -1.52 6.74
N VAL A 27 10.33 -1.54 5.62
CA VAL A 27 9.32 -0.55 5.23
C VAL A 27 7.97 -1.24 5.27
N VAL A 28 6.96 -0.59 5.80
CA VAL A 28 5.59 -1.12 5.83
C VAL A 28 4.64 -0.23 5.06
N VAL A 29 3.67 -0.85 4.39
CA VAL A 29 2.62 -0.15 3.66
C VAL A 29 1.29 -0.45 4.31
N ASP A 30 0.52 0.59 4.58
CA ASP A 30 -0.84 0.56 5.14
C ASP A 30 -0.98 -0.27 6.43
N PRO A 31 -0.28 0.11 7.50
CA PRO A 31 -0.38 -0.61 8.76
C PRO A 31 -1.71 -0.33 9.50
N GLY A 32 -2.79 -1.00 9.09
CA GLY A 32 -4.11 -0.90 9.73
C GLY A 32 -4.12 -1.36 11.18
N GLU A 33 -3.21 -2.26 11.54
CA GLU A 33 -2.93 -2.71 12.91
C GLU A 33 -1.43 -2.67 13.17
N ALA A 34 -1.05 -2.35 14.42
CA ALA A 34 0.37 -2.32 14.80
C ALA A 34 0.92 -3.72 15.14
N GLU A 35 0.12 -4.56 15.77
CA GLU A 35 0.60 -5.82 16.36
C GLU A 35 1.19 -6.79 15.33
N PRO A 36 0.60 -7.03 14.13
CA PRO A 36 1.21 -7.87 13.10
C PRO A 36 2.59 -7.35 12.67
N VAL A 37 2.74 -6.03 12.58
CA VAL A 37 4.02 -5.39 12.22
C VAL A 37 5.04 -5.59 13.33
N LEU A 38 4.69 -5.26 14.58
CA LEU A 38 5.59 -5.38 15.74
C LEU A 38 6.07 -6.83 15.95
N HIS A 39 5.18 -7.80 15.76
CA HIS A 39 5.54 -9.22 15.78
C HIS A 39 6.54 -9.54 14.68
N ALA A 40 6.23 -9.17 13.44
CA ALA A 40 7.11 -9.45 12.30
C ALA A 40 8.51 -8.81 12.46
N LEU A 41 8.58 -7.59 13.01
CA LEU A 41 9.85 -6.92 13.30
C LEU A 41 10.66 -7.67 14.36
N ARG A 42 10.03 -8.07 15.48
CA ARG A 42 10.70 -8.81 16.56
C ARG A 42 11.20 -10.17 16.08
N ASP A 43 10.33 -10.97 15.47
CA ASP A 43 10.61 -12.35 15.08
C ASP A 43 11.73 -12.45 14.03
N ASN A 44 11.87 -11.43 13.19
CA ASN A 44 12.90 -11.40 12.13
C ASN A 44 14.09 -10.47 12.46
N GLY A 45 14.14 -9.89 13.65
CA GLY A 45 15.22 -8.96 14.04
C GLY A 45 15.31 -7.72 13.15
N LEU A 46 14.16 -7.24 12.64
CA LEU A 46 14.05 -6.10 11.75
C LEU A 46 13.84 -4.80 12.53
N GLN A 47 14.25 -3.70 11.94
CA GLN A 47 14.02 -2.33 12.42
C GLN A 47 13.11 -1.60 11.44
N LEU A 48 12.06 -0.97 11.95
CA LEU A 48 11.17 -0.15 11.13
C LEU A 48 11.94 1.08 10.63
N ALA A 49 12.02 1.21 9.31
CA ALA A 49 12.78 2.26 8.65
C ALA A 49 11.90 3.31 7.95
N ALA A 50 10.70 2.92 7.51
CA ALA A 50 9.70 3.85 6.96
C ALA A 50 8.29 3.23 6.98
N ILE A 51 7.28 4.10 6.89
CA ILE A 51 5.88 3.75 6.69
C ILE A 51 5.37 4.47 5.44
N LEU A 52 4.64 3.76 4.58
CA LEU A 52 3.94 4.31 3.42
C LEU A 52 2.43 4.18 3.66
N LEU A 53 1.68 5.23 3.42
CA LEU A 53 0.22 5.26 3.53
C LEU A 53 -0.38 5.56 2.17
N THR A 54 -1.32 4.73 1.71
CA THR A 54 -2.00 4.96 0.44
C THR A 54 -3.12 5.99 0.57
N HIS A 55 -3.90 5.94 1.65
CA HIS A 55 -5.01 6.83 1.91
C HIS A 55 -5.38 6.86 3.41
N HIS A 56 -6.43 7.58 3.79
CA HIS A 56 -6.73 7.94 5.18
C HIS A 56 -7.63 6.95 5.94
N HIS A 57 -8.16 5.90 5.34
CA HIS A 57 -9.08 4.99 6.04
C HIS A 57 -8.42 4.31 7.25
N ALA A 58 -9.22 4.05 8.27
CA ALA A 58 -8.72 3.57 9.56
C ALA A 58 -8.06 2.20 9.48
N ASP A 59 -8.52 1.35 8.60
CA ASP A 59 -7.97 0.01 8.36
C ASP A 59 -6.63 0.02 7.59
N HIS A 60 -6.16 1.20 7.14
CA HIS A 60 -4.82 1.42 6.58
C HIS A 60 -3.92 2.23 7.51
N THR A 61 -4.50 2.98 8.46
CA THR A 61 -3.77 3.92 9.32
C THR A 61 -3.85 3.60 10.81
N GLY A 62 -4.71 2.66 11.22
CA GLY A 62 -5.02 2.41 12.64
C GLY A 62 -3.82 1.99 13.50
N GLY A 63 -2.82 1.31 12.91
CA GLY A 63 -1.59 0.93 13.59
C GLY A 63 -0.55 2.04 13.73
N LEU A 64 -0.72 3.15 12.99
CA LEU A 64 0.30 4.19 12.84
C LEU A 64 0.75 4.79 14.16
N SER A 65 -0.19 5.15 15.05
CA SER A 65 0.13 5.78 16.34
C SER A 65 1.04 4.90 17.22
N ALA A 66 0.73 3.60 17.29
CA ALA A 66 1.55 2.67 18.08
C ALA A 66 2.92 2.42 17.44
N LEU A 67 3.00 2.33 16.11
CA LEU A 67 4.26 2.15 15.38
C LEU A 67 5.16 3.37 15.51
N THR A 68 4.63 4.58 15.37
CA THR A 68 5.41 5.81 15.55
C THR A 68 5.81 6.04 17.00
N ALA A 69 5.01 5.60 17.97
CA ALA A 69 5.42 5.62 19.37
C ALA A 69 6.59 4.66 19.66
N SER A 70 6.63 3.49 19.00
CA SER A 70 7.74 2.53 19.12
C SER A 70 9.00 2.94 18.36
N ALA A 71 8.85 3.76 17.30
CA ALA A 71 9.92 4.27 16.46
C ALA A 71 9.70 5.76 16.13
N PRO A 72 9.96 6.70 17.07
CA PRO A 72 9.55 8.11 16.98
C PRO A 72 10.14 8.90 15.80
N HIS A 73 11.23 8.41 15.21
CA HIS A 73 11.92 9.08 14.08
C HIS A 73 11.64 8.43 12.72
N VAL A 74 10.74 7.45 12.69
CA VAL A 74 10.41 6.78 11.44
C VAL A 74 9.70 7.76 10.49
N PRO A 75 10.17 7.93 9.24
CA PRO A 75 9.46 8.75 8.26
C PRO A 75 8.16 8.07 7.85
N VAL A 76 7.10 8.87 7.75
CA VAL A 76 5.79 8.46 7.26
C VAL A 76 5.53 9.17 5.95
N PHE A 77 5.54 8.43 4.85
CA PHE A 77 5.23 8.92 3.51
C PHE A 77 3.75 8.70 3.21
N GLY A 78 3.14 9.63 2.49
CA GLY A 78 1.73 9.49 2.14
C GLY A 78 1.10 10.76 1.58
N PRO A 79 -0.23 10.75 1.39
CA PRO A 79 -0.97 11.92 0.96
C PRO A 79 -0.82 13.09 1.93
N ARG A 80 -0.67 14.28 1.38
CA ARG A 80 -0.52 15.53 2.15
C ARG A 80 -1.70 15.85 3.08
N THR A 81 -2.86 15.28 2.78
CA THR A 81 -4.10 15.45 3.54
C THR A 81 -4.07 14.77 4.91
N LEU A 82 -3.22 13.76 5.09
CA LEU A 82 -3.09 13.07 6.36
C LEU A 82 -2.13 13.82 7.30
N SER A 83 -2.64 14.28 8.43
CA SER A 83 -1.86 15.04 9.43
C SER A 83 -0.70 14.25 10.06
N ALA A 84 -0.78 12.92 10.04
CA ALA A 84 0.26 12.03 10.56
C ALA A 84 1.42 11.80 9.57
N VAL A 85 1.28 12.21 8.32
CA VAL A 85 2.32 12.12 7.31
C VAL A 85 3.41 13.17 7.58
N THR A 86 4.65 12.71 7.74
CA THR A 86 5.81 13.59 7.97
C THR A 86 6.54 13.92 6.67
N HIS A 87 6.39 13.08 5.65
CA HIS A 87 7.00 13.21 4.33
C HIS A 87 5.92 13.10 3.25
N PRO A 88 5.17 14.19 3.00
CA PRO A 88 4.12 14.16 1.99
C PRO A 88 4.72 13.94 0.60
N VAL A 89 4.06 13.07 -0.17
CA VAL A 89 4.42 12.79 -1.56
C VAL A 89 3.22 13.11 -2.46
N ASP A 90 3.52 13.72 -3.59
CA ASP A 90 2.52 14.09 -4.58
C ASP A 90 2.63 13.16 -5.80
N ASP A 91 1.73 13.29 -6.74
CA ASP A 91 1.75 12.51 -7.98
C ASP A 91 3.10 12.61 -8.71
N HIS A 92 3.58 11.48 -9.24
CA HIS A 92 4.90 11.32 -9.88
C HIS A 92 6.12 11.58 -8.97
N ALA A 93 5.92 11.82 -7.67
CA ALA A 93 7.05 11.97 -6.76
C ALA A 93 7.87 10.67 -6.71
N ARG A 94 9.19 10.80 -6.88
CA ARG A 94 10.14 9.69 -6.71
C ARG A 94 10.91 9.87 -5.42
N PHE A 95 10.93 8.84 -4.60
CA PHE A 95 11.60 8.87 -3.30
C PHE A 95 12.19 7.51 -2.96
N VAL A 96 13.18 7.52 -2.07
CA VAL A 96 13.77 6.31 -1.48
C VAL A 96 13.34 6.28 -0.01
N PRO A 97 12.51 5.31 0.42
CA PRO A 97 11.93 5.32 1.76
C PRO A 97 12.97 5.13 2.88
N ALA A 98 14.04 4.39 2.59
CA ALA A 98 15.15 4.17 3.50
C ALA A 98 16.43 3.84 2.72
N ILE A 99 17.59 4.04 3.36
CA ILE A 99 18.90 3.83 2.71
C ILE A 99 19.02 2.40 2.17
N GLY A 100 19.37 2.27 0.91
CA GLY A 100 19.58 0.99 0.22
C GLY A 100 18.32 0.42 -0.44
N PHE A 101 17.13 0.90 -0.10
CA PHE A 101 15.90 0.49 -0.78
C PHE A 101 15.84 1.03 -2.21
N PRO A 102 15.11 0.35 -3.11
CA PRO A 102 14.83 0.90 -4.44
C PRO A 102 14.04 2.21 -4.34
N ALA A 103 14.07 2.99 -5.40
CA ALA A 103 13.20 4.15 -5.51
C ALA A 103 11.75 3.72 -5.73
N PHE A 104 10.85 4.42 -5.07
CA PHE A 104 9.41 4.33 -5.28
C PHE A 104 8.91 5.54 -6.06
N GLU A 105 7.88 5.33 -6.86
CA GLU A 105 7.12 6.40 -7.51
C GLU A 105 5.71 6.42 -6.91
N ALA A 106 5.27 7.58 -6.42
CA ALA A 106 3.90 7.78 -6.00
C ALA A 106 3.03 8.07 -7.24
N MET A 107 1.90 7.40 -7.34
CA MET A 107 0.93 7.53 -8.42
C MET A 107 -0.41 7.93 -7.82
N ALA A 108 -0.90 9.13 -8.11
CA ALA A 108 -2.25 9.52 -7.68
C ALA A 108 -3.29 8.68 -8.42
N THR A 109 -4.16 8.04 -7.66
CA THR A 109 -5.21 7.13 -8.15
C THR A 109 -6.56 7.46 -7.50
N PRO A 110 -7.12 8.67 -7.78
CA PRO A 110 -8.38 9.06 -7.19
C PRO A 110 -9.52 8.16 -7.67
N GLY A 111 -10.43 7.86 -6.75
CA GLY A 111 -11.58 6.99 -7.00
C GLY A 111 -12.16 6.47 -5.70
N HIS A 112 -11.47 5.57 -5.03
CA HIS A 112 -11.84 5.08 -3.70
C HIS A 112 -11.88 6.25 -2.69
N THR A 113 -10.76 6.97 -2.54
CA THR A 113 -10.68 8.31 -1.96
C THR A 113 -10.14 9.30 -2.99
N LEU A 114 -10.26 10.61 -2.75
CA LEU A 114 -9.74 11.61 -3.67
C LEU A 114 -8.23 11.79 -3.58
N ASP A 115 -7.66 11.49 -2.44
CA ASP A 115 -6.24 11.63 -2.13
C ASP A 115 -5.44 10.33 -2.24
N HIS A 116 -6.07 9.26 -2.75
CA HIS A 116 -5.45 7.94 -2.84
C HIS A 116 -4.16 7.94 -3.67
N LEU A 117 -3.12 7.30 -3.13
CA LEU A 117 -1.84 7.05 -3.80
C LEU A 117 -1.57 5.55 -3.92
N CYS A 118 -1.15 5.11 -5.09
CA CYS A 118 -0.45 3.84 -5.24
C CYS A 118 1.06 4.08 -5.23
N TYR A 119 1.84 3.07 -4.86
CA TYR A 119 3.30 3.14 -4.87
C TYR A 119 3.87 2.08 -5.80
N TYR A 120 4.59 2.53 -6.83
CA TYR A 120 5.29 1.64 -7.76
C TYR A 120 6.79 1.61 -7.45
N THR A 121 7.35 0.42 -7.47
CA THR A 121 8.80 0.17 -7.53
C THR A 121 9.05 -0.97 -8.53
N PRO A 122 10.22 -1.10 -9.17
CA PRO A 122 10.43 -2.10 -10.21
C PRO A 122 9.93 -3.50 -9.83
N GLY A 123 8.95 -4.00 -10.60
CA GLY A 123 8.32 -5.31 -10.42
C GLY A 123 7.19 -5.38 -9.39
N TRP A 124 6.85 -4.28 -8.68
CA TRP A 124 5.79 -4.27 -7.67
C TRP A 124 4.98 -2.98 -7.66
N LEU A 125 3.66 -3.15 -7.51
CA LEU A 125 2.71 -2.07 -7.28
C LEU A 125 1.96 -2.32 -5.96
N PHE A 126 2.04 -1.40 -5.02
CA PHE A 126 1.23 -1.35 -3.81
C PHE A 126 0.00 -0.52 -4.13
N SER A 127 -1.10 -1.21 -4.42
CA SER A 127 -2.29 -0.59 -5.01
C SER A 127 -3.29 -0.04 -3.99
N GLY A 128 -3.08 -0.29 -2.69
CA GLY A 128 -4.07 0.06 -1.66
C GLY A 128 -5.45 -0.44 -2.08
N ASP A 129 -6.43 0.47 -2.05
CA ASP A 129 -7.82 0.20 -2.39
C ASP A 129 -8.21 0.67 -3.80
N THR A 130 -7.24 0.87 -4.69
CA THR A 130 -7.56 1.15 -6.10
C THR A 130 -7.81 -0.12 -6.89
N LEU A 131 -6.90 -1.11 -6.81
CA LEU A 131 -6.95 -2.33 -7.63
C LEU A 131 -6.80 -3.57 -6.76
N PHE A 132 -7.72 -4.52 -6.94
CA PHE A 132 -7.70 -5.86 -6.33
C PHE A 132 -7.68 -6.94 -7.41
N ALA A 133 -7.48 -8.19 -7.00
CA ALA A 133 -7.69 -9.33 -7.89
C ALA A 133 -9.16 -9.39 -8.32
N GLY A 134 -9.41 -9.26 -9.63
CA GLY A 134 -10.74 -9.31 -10.22
C GLY A 134 -11.69 -8.17 -9.84
N GLY A 135 -11.17 -7.03 -9.37
CA GLY A 135 -12.01 -5.90 -8.97
C GLY A 135 -11.24 -4.65 -8.63
N CYS A 136 -11.97 -3.62 -8.20
CA CYS A 136 -11.45 -2.34 -7.74
C CYS A 136 -12.15 -1.89 -6.46
N GLY A 137 -11.60 -0.87 -5.81
CA GLY A 137 -12.17 -0.30 -4.59
C GLY A 137 -13.53 0.34 -4.79
N ARG A 138 -14.36 0.31 -3.74
CA ARG A 138 -15.62 1.03 -3.70
C ARG A 138 -15.37 2.54 -3.81
N LEU A 139 -16.23 3.24 -4.54
CA LEU A 139 -16.19 4.69 -4.68
C LEU A 139 -16.83 5.35 -3.46
N PHE A 140 -16.05 5.88 -2.54
CA PHE A 140 -16.55 6.65 -1.39
C PHE A 140 -16.55 8.15 -1.68
N GLU A 141 -15.52 8.66 -2.35
CA GLU A 141 -15.32 10.09 -2.56
C GLU A 141 -15.22 10.46 -4.05
N GLY A 142 -14.57 9.60 -4.82
CA GLY A 142 -14.36 9.85 -6.25
C GLY A 142 -15.53 9.38 -7.12
N THR A 143 -15.34 9.52 -8.43
CA THR A 143 -16.29 9.14 -9.47
C THR A 143 -15.82 7.91 -10.24
N ALA A 144 -16.74 7.21 -10.93
CA ALA A 144 -16.39 6.09 -11.81
C ALA A 144 -15.40 6.49 -12.90
N THR A 145 -15.51 7.70 -13.44
CA THR A 145 -14.58 8.24 -14.44
C THR A 145 -13.16 8.40 -13.86
N GLN A 146 -13.04 8.88 -12.62
CA GLN A 146 -11.74 9.00 -11.96
C GLN A 146 -11.13 7.61 -11.69
N MET A 147 -11.92 6.67 -11.16
CA MET A 147 -11.45 5.31 -10.91
C MET A 147 -11.00 4.63 -12.22
N LEU A 148 -11.78 4.76 -13.30
CA LEU A 148 -11.40 4.21 -14.61
C LEU A 148 -10.06 4.80 -15.08
N ALA A 149 -9.90 6.12 -15.03
CA ALA A 149 -8.63 6.76 -15.40
C ALA A 149 -7.45 6.30 -14.51
N SER A 150 -7.71 6.06 -13.23
CA SER A 150 -6.71 5.50 -12.30
C SER A 150 -6.33 4.07 -12.69
N LEU A 151 -7.29 3.21 -13.02
CA LEU A 151 -7.06 1.83 -13.47
C LEU A 151 -6.33 1.80 -14.82
N ASP A 152 -6.73 2.64 -15.79
CA ASP A 152 -6.06 2.76 -17.10
C ASP A 152 -4.59 3.17 -16.92
N ARG A 153 -4.32 4.08 -15.98
CA ARG A 153 -2.95 4.47 -15.64
C ARG A 153 -2.15 3.29 -15.07
N LEU A 154 -2.71 2.53 -14.15
CA LEU A 154 -2.04 1.35 -13.60
C LEU A 154 -1.79 0.29 -14.67
N ALA A 155 -2.69 0.13 -15.64
CA ALA A 155 -2.55 -0.78 -16.77
C ALA A 155 -1.40 -0.42 -17.73
N THR A 156 -0.80 0.77 -17.61
CA THR A 156 0.41 1.12 -18.38
C THR A 156 1.72 0.61 -17.78
N LEU A 157 1.68 0.06 -16.58
CA LEU A 157 2.85 -0.54 -15.93
C LEU A 157 3.29 -1.82 -16.68
N PRO A 158 4.55 -2.26 -16.52
CA PRO A 158 5.03 -3.51 -17.13
C PRO A 158 4.15 -4.72 -16.77
N ASP A 159 3.91 -5.61 -17.74
CA ASP A 159 3.00 -6.76 -17.61
C ASP A 159 3.40 -7.75 -16.49
N ASP A 160 4.68 -7.77 -16.12
CA ASP A 160 5.24 -8.59 -15.03
C ASP A 160 5.14 -7.95 -13.64
N THR A 161 4.49 -6.78 -13.53
CA THR A 161 4.29 -6.08 -12.26
C THR A 161 3.37 -6.90 -11.35
N ARG A 162 3.86 -7.24 -10.18
CA ARG A 162 3.08 -7.91 -9.13
C ARG A 162 2.25 -6.89 -8.37
N ILE A 163 0.98 -7.21 -8.14
CA ILE A 163 0.05 -6.33 -7.43
C ILE A 163 0.00 -6.73 -5.95
N ALA A 164 0.39 -5.79 -5.10
CA ALA A 164 0.31 -5.87 -3.66
C ALA A 164 -0.93 -5.09 -3.18
N CYS A 165 -2.10 -5.70 -3.34
CA CYS A 165 -3.38 -5.10 -2.94
C CYS A 165 -3.60 -5.17 -1.43
N ALA A 166 -4.47 -4.29 -0.90
CA ALA A 166 -4.66 -4.17 0.54
C ALA A 166 -5.68 -5.16 1.12
N HIS A 167 -6.52 -5.79 0.30
CA HIS A 167 -7.56 -6.70 0.78
C HIS A 167 -7.60 -8.03 0.02
N GLU A 168 -7.99 -9.11 0.73
CA GLU A 168 -8.24 -10.42 0.16
C GLU A 168 -9.71 -10.56 -0.26
N TYR A 169 -10.03 -10.02 -1.42
CA TYR A 169 -11.37 -10.06 -2.01
C TYR A 169 -11.45 -10.99 -3.23
N THR A 170 -10.41 -11.76 -3.53
CA THR A 170 -10.26 -12.50 -4.79
C THR A 170 -11.46 -13.38 -5.10
N GLU A 171 -11.89 -14.23 -4.14
CA GLU A 171 -13.00 -15.16 -4.36
C GLU A 171 -14.33 -14.42 -4.61
N ALA A 172 -14.62 -13.39 -3.80
CA ALA A 172 -15.84 -12.61 -3.92
C ALA A 172 -15.88 -11.81 -5.24
N ASN A 173 -14.74 -11.19 -5.59
CA ASN A 173 -14.63 -10.42 -6.84
C ASN A 173 -14.78 -11.31 -8.07
N LEU A 174 -14.14 -12.49 -8.09
CA LEU A 174 -14.26 -13.44 -9.20
C LEU A 174 -15.68 -14.01 -9.32
N ALA A 175 -16.35 -14.28 -8.20
CA ALA A 175 -17.75 -14.71 -8.21
C ALA A 175 -18.65 -13.61 -8.82
N PHE A 176 -18.43 -12.35 -8.46
CA PHE A 176 -19.13 -11.20 -9.03
C PHE A 176 -18.83 -11.06 -10.54
N ALA A 177 -17.56 -11.07 -10.92
CA ALA A 177 -17.16 -10.93 -12.32
C ALA A 177 -17.82 -12.01 -13.20
N ASN A 178 -17.82 -13.27 -12.78
CA ASN A 178 -18.49 -14.36 -13.49
C ASN A 178 -20.01 -14.20 -13.58
N ALA A 179 -20.64 -13.53 -12.60
CA ALA A 179 -22.07 -13.25 -12.64
C ALA A 179 -22.45 -12.14 -13.62
N VAL A 180 -21.53 -11.18 -13.83
CA VAL A 180 -21.75 -10.01 -14.71
C VAL A 180 -21.34 -10.32 -16.15
N GLU A 181 -20.24 -11.01 -16.33
CA GLU A 181 -19.68 -11.41 -17.64
C GLU A 181 -19.35 -12.91 -17.63
N PRO A 182 -20.37 -13.78 -17.76
CA PRO A 182 -20.14 -15.19 -17.91
C PRO A 182 -19.49 -15.44 -19.27
N GLY A 183 -18.18 -15.78 -19.27
CA GLY A 183 -17.38 -16.04 -20.48
C GLY A 183 -17.79 -17.30 -21.24
#